data_a1e8faacfa1dff3205790763116047a2
#
_entry.id   a1e8faacfa1dff3205790763116047a2
#
_cell.length_a   1.000
_cell.length_b   1.000
_cell.length_c   1.000
_cell.angle_alpha   90.00
_cell.angle_beta   90.00
_cell.angle_gamma   90.00
#
_symmetry.space_group_name_H-M   'P 1'
#
loop_
_entity.id
_entity.type
_entity.pdbx_description
1 polymer ?
#
loop_
_entity_poly.entity_id
_entity_poly.type
_entity_poly.pdbx_seq_one_letter_code
_entity_poly.pdbx_strand_id
1 'polypeptide(L)'
;MFQVRGVTKRYGKVVANDSICFDVKDGEIAVLLGPNGAGKSTIIKCIAGLLRFEGEIDLCGYPNKSLEAKALLGYIPEMPAVYDLLTVSEHLEFIARAYQLTDWEGYADELLSRFELTDKKDKLGKELSKGMQQKVSICCALLHRPKVAIFDEPLVGLDPHAIKELKDIFVELKQAGASVLISTHMLDSVEDYWDVAHIMMNGSFAATKFNRPGQEGEKTLEELFFDITERKDAAR
;
A
#
# COMPACT_ATOMS: atom_id res chain seq x y z
N MET A 1 4.91 -1.07 13.77
CA MET A 1 3.53 -0.58 14.04
C MET A 1 3.38 0.85 13.58
N PHE A 2 2.28 1.22 12.92
CA PHE A 2 1.94 2.61 12.69
C PHE A 2 0.51 2.93 13.15
N GLN A 3 0.25 4.20 13.45
CA GLN A 3 -1.00 4.67 14.05
C GLN A 3 -1.52 5.91 13.34
N VAL A 4 -2.82 5.95 13.11
CA VAL A 4 -3.57 7.06 12.53
C VAL A 4 -4.62 7.51 13.55
N ARG A 5 -4.59 8.78 13.95
CA ARG A 5 -5.43 9.33 15.03
C ARG A 5 -6.15 10.59 14.58
N GLY A 6 -7.48 10.49 14.42
CA GLY A 6 -8.36 11.61 14.10
C GLY A 6 -8.02 12.32 12.80
N VAL A 7 -7.54 11.58 11.79
CA VAL A 7 -7.09 12.21 10.56
C VAL A 7 -8.26 12.69 9.73
N THR A 8 -8.29 14.00 9.52
CA THR A 8 -9.27 14.69 8.68
C THR A 8 -8.58 15.38 7.51
N LYS A 9 -9.03 15.08 6.29
CA LYS A 9 -8.55 15.70 5.05
C LYS A 9 -9.67 16.36 4.28
N ARG A 10 -9.47 17.65 3.98
CA ARG A 10 -10.42 18.45 3.19
C ARG A 10 -9.78 18.94 1.89
N TYR A 11 -10.58 18.97 0.84
CA TYR A 11 -10.29 19.64 -0.43
C TYR A 11 -11.36 20.72 -0.65
N GLY A 12 -11.04 21.95 -0.28
CA GLY A 12 -12.02 23.03 -0.24
C GLY A 12 -13.20 22.67 0.69
N LYS A 13 -14.39 22.54 0.15
CA LYS A 13 -15.61 22.18 0.90
C LYS A 13 -15.82 20.67 1.06
N VAL A 14 -15.07 19.85 0.32
CA VAL A 14 -15.23 18.38 0.33
C VAL A 14 -14.38 17.78 1.42
N VAL A 15 -15.00 17.03 2.33
CA VAL A 15 -14.30 16.21 3.34
C VAL A 15 -14.00 14.86 2.71
N ALA A 16 -12.73 14.63 2.37
CA ALA A 16 -12.30 13.39 1.73
C ALA A 16 -12.00 12.28 2.75
N ASN A 17 -11.55 12.65 3.96
CA ASN A 17 -11.44 11.77 5.13
C ASN A 17 -11.94 12.55 6.35
N ASP A 18 -12.72 11.90 7.19
CA ASP A 18 -13.32 12.48 8.38
C ASP A 18 -12.96 11.66 9.62
N SER A 19 -12.08 12.25 10.46
CA SER A 19 -11.69 11.70 11.78
C SER A 19 -11.26 10.23 11.75
N ILE A 20 -10.49 9.82 10.73
CA ILE A 20 -10.04 8.44 10.56
C ILE A 20 -9.09 8.04 11.68
N CYS A 21 -9.40 6.92 12.34
CA CYS A 21 -8.59 6.32 13.41
C CYS A 21 -8.41 4.83 13.16
N PHE A 22 -7.17 4.37 13.08
CA PHE A 22 -6.79 2.94 13.08
C PHE A 22 -5.31 2.77 13.36
N ASP A 23 -4.94 1.54 13.67
CA ASP A 23 -3.53 1.14 13.81
C ASP A 23 -3.27 -0.15 13.00
N VAL A 24 -2.03 -0.34 12.60
CA VAL A 24 -1.53 -1.58 12.00
C VAL A 24 -0.32 -2.03 12.80
N LYS A 25 -0.41 -3.23 13.36
CA LYS A 25 0.64 -3.80 14.23
C LYS A 25 1.82 -4.29 13.43
N ASP A 26 2.92 -4.54 14.13
CA ASP A 26 4.06 -5.24 13.53
C ASP A 26 3.64 -6.67 13.15
N GLY A 27 3.99 -7.09 11.94
CA GLY A 27 3.58 -8.37 11.39
C GLY A 27 2.08 -8.50 11.10
N GLU A 28 1.40 -7.40 10.81
CA GLU A 28 -0.03 -7.36 10.47
C GLU A 28 -0.24 -6.81 9.05
N ILE A 29 -1.14 -7.43 8.31
CA ILE A 29 -1.63 -6.92 7.02
C ILE A 29 -3.03 -6.34 7.22
N ALA A 30 -3.12 -5.02 7.07
CA ALA A 30 -4.38 -4.29 7.04
C ALA A 30 -4.80 -4.00 5.60
N VAL A 31 -6.09 -4.13 5.31
CA VAL A 31 -6.66 -3.84 4.00
C VAL A 31 -7.68 -2.71 4.11
N LEU A 32 -7.54 -1.70 3.24
CA LEU A 32 -8.55 -0.65 3.03
C LEU A 32 -9.41 -1.01 1.83
N LEU A 33 -10.62 -1.47 2.08
CA LEU A 33 -11.62 -1.80 1.05
C LEU A 33 -12.58 -0.63 0.85
N GLY A 34 -13.07 -0.46 -0.36
CA GLY A 34 -14.11 0.53 -0.64
C GLY A 34 -14.16 0.91 -2.12
N PRO A 35 -15.28 1.48 -2.56
CA PRO A 35 -15.44 1.92 -3.94
C PRO A 35 -14.48 3.08 -4.29
N ASN A 36 -14.38 3.40 -5.57
CA ASN A 36 -13.66 4.57 -6.02
C ASN A 36 -14.26 5.83 -5.40
N GLY A 37 -13.41 6.75 -4.94
CA GLY A 37 -13.83 7.97 -4.24
C GLY A 37 -14.17 7.77 -2.75
N ALA A 38 -14.03 6.57 -2.17
CA ALA A 38 -14.27 6.35 -0.73
C ALA A 38 -13.28 7.07 0.20
N GLY A 39 -12.12 7.53 -0.33
CA GLY A 39 -11.08 8.22 0.44
C GLY A 39 -9.81 7.39 0.68
N LYS A 40 -9.70 6.16 0.14
CA LYS A 40 -8.57 5.24 0.34
C LYS A 40 -7.22 5.87 -0.01
N SER A 41 -7.03 6.29 -1.27
CA SER A 41 -5.78 6.91 -1.73
C SER A 41 -5.51 8.25 -1.02
N THR A 42 -6.55 8.94 -0.54
CA THR A 42 -6.38 10.17 0.23
C THR A 42 -5.74 9.90 1.59
N ILE A 43 -6.27 8.93 2.36
CA ILE A 43 -5.69 8.59 3.67
C ILE A 43 -4.29 8.00 3.50
N ILE A 44 -4.05 7.16 2.49
CA ILE A 44 -2.73 6.63 2.16
C ILE A 44 -1.72 7.76 1.89
N LYS A 45 -2.08 8.74 1.06
CA LYS A 45 -1.22 9.90 0.79
C LYS A 45 -0.99 10.78 2.02
N CYS A 46 -1.95 10.84 2.96
CA CYS A 46 -1.73 11.47 4.27
C CYS A 46 -0.69 10.69 5.09
N ILE A 47 -0.81 9.36 5.14
CA ILE A 47 0.14 8.49 5.87
C ILE A 47 1.55 8.61 5.26
N ALA A 48 1.66 8.58 3.93
CA ALA A 48 2.92 8.77 3.21
C ALA A 48 3.53 10.19 3.35
N GLY A 49 2.85 11.10 4.07
CA GLY A 49 3.33 12.48 4.30
C GLY A 49 3.22 13.40 3.09
N LEU A 50 2.53 12.99 2.03
CA LEU A 50 2.38 13.73 0.78
C LEU A 50 1.30 14.81 0.85
N LEU A 51 0.35 14.70 1.78
CA LEU A 51 -0.75 15.64 1.96
C LEU A 51 -0.71 16.30 3.34
N ARG A 52 -1.24 17.53 3.44
CA ARG A 52 -1.54 18.18 4.73
C ARG A 52 -2.91 17.68 5.21
N PHE A 53 -3.02 17.43 6.51
CA PHE A 53 -4.22 16.94 7.18
C PHE A 53 -4.30 17.49 8.61
N GLU A 54 -5.44 17.35 9.25
CA GLU A 54 -5.64 17.53 10.68
C GLU A 54 -5.57 16.17 11.37
N GLY A 55 -5.08 16.10 12.60
CA GLY A 55 -4.86 14.87 13.34
C GLY A 55 -3.38 14.47 13.38
N GLU A 56 -3.11 13.23 13.77
CA GLU A 56 -1.75 12.72 13.99
C GLU A 56 -1.55 11.39 13.26
N ILE A 57 -0.34 11.20 12.71
CA ILE A 57 0.11 9.93 12.13
C ILE A 57 1.53 9.66 12.64
N ASP A 58 1.70 8.50 13.24
CA ASP A 58 2.96 8.00 13.76
C ASP A 58 3.37 6.73 13.00
N LEU A 59 4.63 6.64 12.58
CA LEU A 59 5.23 5.46 11.96
C LEU A 59 6.38 4.99 12.86
N CYS A 60 6.21 3.86 13.51
CA CYS A 60 7.21 3.25 14.39
C CYS A 60 7.74 4.19 15.50
N GLY A 61 6.89 5.06 16.06
CA GLY A 61 7.25 6.04 17.10
C GLY A 61 7.72 7.40 16.57
N TYR A 62 7.67 7.61 15.26
CA TYR A 62 8.08 8.85 14.62
C TYR A 62 6.93 9.53 13.88
N PRO A 63 6.76 10.87 13.98
CA PRO A 63 5.80 11.59 13.15
C PRO A 63 6.03 11.31 11.65
N ASN A 64 4.98 11.02 10.91
CA ASN A 64 5.07 10.52 9.52
C ASN A 64 5.85 11.41 8.53
N LYS A 65 6.07 12.68 8.86
CA LYS A 65 6.85 13.62 8.04
C LYS A 65 8.32 13.71 8.41
N SER A 66 8.74 13.08 9.52
CA SER A 66 10.13 13.06 9.94
C SER A 66 11.00 12.25 8.97
N LEU A 67 12.31 12.46 9.00
CA LEU A 67 13.26 11.69 8.19
C LEU A 67 13.31 10.24 8.65
N GLU A 68 13.21 10.02 9.96
CA GLU A 68 13.20 8.70 10.58
C GLU A 68 12.00 7.87 10.10
N ALA A 69 10.80 8.46 10.10
CA ALA A 69 9.59 7.81 9.59
C ALA A 69 9.72 7.46 8.10
N LYS A 70 10.25 8.39 7.30
CA LYS A 70 10.46 8.17 5.85
C LYS A 70 11.48 7.07 5.57
N ALA A 71 12.51 6.95 6.38
CA ALA A 71 13.51 5.89 6.26
C ALA A 71 12.93 4.48 6.50
N LEU A 72 11.81 4.39 7.21
CA LEU A 72 11.13 3.13 7.53
C LEU A 72 9.97 2.81 6.59
N LEU A 73 9.57 3.75 5.74
CA LEU A 73 8.38 3.68 4.90
C LEU A 73 8.70 3.28 3.46
N GLY A 74 8.10 2.19 2.99
CA GLY A 74 7.94 1.86 1.57
C GLY A 74 6.54 2.25 1.10
N TYR A 75 6.44 3.07 0.06
CA TYR A 75 5.17 3.51 -0.50
C TYR A 75 5.10 3.20 -1.99
N ILE A 76 4.11 2.45 -2.39
CA ILE A 76 3.80 2.10 -3.77
C ILE A 76 2.50 2.80 -4.16
N PRO A 77 2.54 3.84 -5.01
CA PRO A 77 1.35 4.54 -5.47
C PRO A 77 0.59 3.73 -6.53
N GLU A 78 -0.71 4.02 -6.69
CA GLU A 78 -1.57 3.47 -7.74
C GLU A 78 -1.00 3.70 -9.15
N MET A 79 -0.45 4.90 -9.38
CA MET A 79 0.25 5.22 -10.64
C MET A 79 1.75 5.19 -10.40
N PRO A 80 2.50 4.36 -11.15
CA PRO A 80 3.94 4.26 -10.97
C PRO A 80 4.63 5.62 -11.20
N ALA A 81 5.58 5.93 -10.31
CA ALA A 81 6.35 7.18 -10.37
C ALA A 81 7.80 6.89 -10.75
N VAL A 82 8.01 6.48 -12.00
CA VAL A 82 9.35 6.25 -12.56
C VAL A 82 9.85 7.49 -13.31
N TYR A 83 11.15 7.70 -13.33
CA TYR A 83 11.78 8.78 -14.09
C TYR A 83 12.01 8.35 -15.53
N ASP A 84 11.53 9.14 -16.49
CA ASP A 84 11.59 8.82 -17.92
C ASP A 84 13.00 8.53 -18.44
N LEU A 85 14.00 9.23 -17.90
CA LEU A 85 15.39 9.22 -18.38
C LEU A 85 16.35 8.37 -17.53
N LEU A 86 15.87 7.73 -16.50
CA LEU A 86 16.66 6.73 -15.76
C LEU A 86 16.36 5.33 -16.28
N THR A 87 17.38 4.50 -16.33
CA THR A 87 17.23 3.06 -16.58
C THR A 87 16.64 2.37 -15.35
N VAL A 88 16.19 1.13 -15.51
CA VAL A 88 15.71 0.31 -14.39
C VAL A 88 16.79 0.19 -13.30
N SER A 89 18.04 -0.08 -13.68
CA SER A 89 19.18 -0.15 -12.74
C SER A 89 19.43 1.18 -12.04
N GLU A 90 19.40 2.29 -12.77
CA GLU A 90 19.62 3.62 -12.21
C GLU A 90 18.51 4.04 -11.23
N HIS A 91 17.25 3.57 -11.41
CA HIS A 91 16.20 3.78 -10.40
C HIS A 91 16.54 3.11 -9.08
N LEU A 92 16.99 1.85 -9.10
CA LEU A 92 17.37 1.13 -7.88
C LEU A 92 18.60 1.77 -7.23
N GLU A 93 19.62 2.13 -8.02
CA GLU A 93 20.79 2.85 -7.53
C GLU A 93 20.42 4.21 -6.91
N PHE A 94 19.50 4.96 -7.52
CA PHE A 94 19.00 6.22 -6.98
C PHE A 94 18.37 6.02 -5.59
N ILE A 95 17.53 5.00 -5.43
CA ILE A 95 16.92 4.65 -4.15
C ILE A 95 18.00 4.20 -3.15
N ALA A 96 18.91 3.32 -3.56
CA ALA A 96 20.00 2.85 -2.68
C ALA A 96 20.82 4.02 -2.14
N ARG A 97 21.18 4.98 -2.99
CA ARG A 97 21.90 6.18 -2.57
C ARG A 97 21.07 7.09 -1.65
N ALA A 98 19.76 7.28 -1.97
CA ALA A 98 18.87 8.11 -1.16
C ALA A 98 18.67 7.56 0.25
N TYR A 99 18.62 6.24 0.40
CA TYR A 99 18.49 5.54 1.68
C TYR A 99 19.83 5.12 2.28
N GLN A 100 20.97 5.47 1.64
CA GLN A 100 22.35 5.15 2.08
C GLN A 100 22.54 3.63 2.32
N LEU A 101 21.99 2.81 1.42
CA LEU A 101 22.06 1.37 1.54
C LEU A 101 23.45 0.87 1.18
N THR A 102 23.92 -0.14 1.91
CA THR A 102 25.11 -0.95 1.60
C THR A 102 24.67 -2.35 1.19
N ASP A 103 25.45 -3.00 0.33
CA ASP A 103 25.22 -4.40 -0.08
C ASP A 103 23.79 -4.67 -0.64
N TRP A 104 23.24 -3.70 -1.36
CA TRP A 104 21.87 -3.70 -1.88
C TRP A 104 21.73 -4.43 -3.22
N GLU A 105 22.82 -4.60 -3.98
CA GLU A 105 22.82 -5.08 -5.36
C GLU A 105 22.23 -6.50 -5.47
N GLY A 106 22.62 -7.39 -4.55
CA GLY A 106 22.12 -8.76 -4.52
C GLY A 106 20.60 -8.82 -4.31
N TYR A 107 20.07 -7.98 -3.43
CA TYR A 107 18.61 -7.92 -3.21
C TYR A 107 17.88 -7.21 -4.36
N ALA A 108 18.50 -6.21 -4.98
CA ALA A 108 17.97 -5.59 -6.20
C ALA A 108 17.85 -6.62 -7.33
N ASP A 109 18.87 -7.45 -7.54
CA ASP A 109 18.85 -8.50 -8.55
C ASP A 109 17.80 -9.57 -8.26
N GLU A 110 17.59 -9.94 -7.00
CA GLU A 110 16.51 -10.82 -6.57
C GLU A 110 15.15 -10.24 -6.92
N LEU A 111 14.87 -8.98 -6.56
CA LEU A 111 13.61 -8.30 -6.86
C LEU A 111 13.37 -8.20 -8.38
N LEU A 112 14.40 -7.83 -9.15
CA LEU A 112 14.30 -7.76 -10.61
C LEU A 112 14.01 -9.13 -11.23
N SER A 113 14.60 -10.19 -10.69
CA SER A 113 14.34 -11.56 -11.15
C SER A 113 12.90 -11.99 -10.89
N ARG A 114 12.38 -11.74 -9.68
CA ARG A 114 11.00 -12.07 -9.29
C ARG A 114 9.97 -11.38 -10.18
N PHE A 115 10.22 -10.16 -10.58
CA PHE A 115 9.33 -9.38 -11.45
C PHE A 115 9.66 -9.48 -12.95
N GLU A 116 10.54 -10.39 -13.35
CA GLU A 116 10.95 -10.62 -14.76
C GLU A 116 11.49 -9.35 -15.43
N LEU A 117 12.29 -8.57 -14.69
CA LEU A 117 12.91 -7.33 -15.17
C LEU A 117 14.43 -7.46 -15.42
N THR A 118 15.03 -8.64 -15.21
CA THR A 118 16.48 -8.84 -15.30
C THR A 118 17.06 -8.45 -16.66
N ASP A 119 16.33 -8.76 -17.75
CA ASP A 119 16.71 -8.43 -19.13
C ASP A 119 16.30 -7.00 -19.55
N LYS A 120 15.74 -6.22 -18.63
CA LYS A 120 15.26 -4.85 -18.85
C LYS A 120 16.09 -3.82 -18.07
N LYS A 121 17.17 -4.22 -17.40
CA LYS A 121 18.00 -3.38 -16.54
C LYS A 121 18.44 -2.07 -17.18
N ASP A 122 18.75 -2.11 -18.48
CA ASP A 122 19.27 -0.96 -19.25
C ASP A 122 18.17 -0.17 -19.97
N LYS A 123 16.88 -0.59 -19.86
CA LYS A 123 15.78 0.17 -20.45
C LYS A 123 15.46 1.43 -19.65
N LEU A 124 15.21 2.53 -20.38
CA LEU A 124 14.76 3.79 -19.79
C LEU A 124 13.31 3.67 -19.29
N GLY A 125 12.96 4.44 -18.25
CA GLY A 125 11.61 4.48 -17.68
C GLY A 125 10.52 4.73 -18.72
N LYS A 126 10.76 5.66 -19.69
CA LYS A 126 9.84 5.96 -20.79
C LYS A 126 9.63 4.81 -21.80
N GLU A 127 10.53 3.81 -21.83
CA GLU A 127 10.46 2.66 -22.73
C GLU A 127 9.70 1.48 -22.11
N LEU A 128 9.35 1.59 -20.82
CA LEU A 128 8.64 0.57 -20.08
C LEU A 128 7.13 0.68 -20.28
N SER A 129 6.45 -0.46 -20.40
CA SER A 129 4.99 -0.50 -20.29
C SER A 129 4.53 -0.08 -18.88
N LYS A 130 3.27 0.30 -18.71
CA LYS A 130 2.72 0.65 -17.38
C LYS A 130 2.93 -0.45 -16.34
N GLY A 131 2.69 -1.72 -16.71
CA GLY A 131 2.92 -2.86 -15.82
C GLY A 131 4.39 -3.01 -15.44
N MET A 132 5.33 -2.81 -16.36
CA MET A 132 6.76 -2.81 -16.06
C MET A 132 7.15 -1.63 -15.17
N GLN A 133 6.60 -0.43 -15.40
CA GLN A 133 6.82 0.73 -14.53
C GLN A 133 6.31 0.45 -13.10
N GLN A 134 5.16 -0.21 -12.96
CA GLN A 134 4.63 -0.63 -11.66
C GLN A 134 5.57 -1.62 -10.97
N LYS A 135 6.06 -2.64 -11.69
CA LYS A 135 7.07 -3.58 -11.18
C LYS A 135 8.33 -2.87 -10.69
N VAL A 136 8.87 -1.91 -11.46
CA VAL A 136 10.03 -1.09 -11.03
C VAL A 136 9.71 -0.26 -9.79
N SER A 137 8.52 0.36 -9.73
CA SER A 137 8.08 1.13 -8.55
C SER A 137 8.02 0.25 -7.29
N ILE A 138 7.53 -0.98 -7.42
CA ILE A 138 7.50 -1.98 -6.34
C ILE A 138 8.94 -2.34 -5.90
N CYS A 139 9.83 -2.67 -6.83
CA CYS A 139 11.23 -2.98 -6.53
C CYS A 139 11.91 -1.82 -5.77
N CYS A 140 11.72 -0.59 -6.24
CA CYS A 140 12.27 0.61 -5.59
C CYS A 140 11.75 0.79 -4.16
N ALA A 141 10.46 0.59 -3.93
CA ALA A 141 9.86 0.77 -2.61
C ALA A 141 10.25 -0.34 -1.61
N LEU A 142 10.62 -1.51 -2.09
CA LEU A 142 11.02 -2.66 -1.26
C LEU A 142 12.53 -2.73 -1.00
N LEU A 143 13.35 -2.06 -1.81
CA LEU A 143 14.80 -2.20 -1.80
C LEU A 143 15.43 -1.93 -0.42
N HIS A 144 14.91 -0.97 0.31
CA HIS A 144 15.40 -0.61 1.66
C HIS A 144 14.77 -1.43 2.79
N ARG A 145 14.01 -2.50 2.47
CA ARG A 145 13.37 -3.41 3.43
C ARG A 145 12.52 -2.67 4.47
N PRO A 146 11.45 -2.01 4.06
CA PRO A 146 10.66 -1.11 4.91
C PRO A 146 10.06 -1.83 6.12
N LYS A 147 9.94 -1.10 7.25
CA LYS A 147 9.17 -1.55 8.44
C LYS A 147 7.68 -1.25 8.32
N VAL A 148 7.32 -0.28 7.50
CA VAL A 148 5.95 0.04 7.14
C VAL A 148 5.87 0.03 5.62
N ALA A 149 5.05 -0.84 5.05
CA ALA A 149 4.86 -0.95 3.60
C ALA A 149 3.42 -0.59 3.24
N ILE A 150 3.23 0.40 2.37
CA ILE A 150 1.92 0.90 1.97
C ILE A 150 1.76 0.76 0.46
N PHE A 151 0.69 0.09 0.07
CA PHE A 151 0.37 -0.24 -1.31
C PHE A 151 -1.00 0.36 -1.70
N ASP A 152 -1.00 1.29 -2.63
CA ASP A 152 -2.23 1.92 -3.15
C ASP A 152 -2.63 1.25 -4.46
N GLU A 153 -3.67 0.40 -4.46
CA GLU A 153 -4.18 -0.39 -5.59
C GLU A 153 -3.06 -1.14 -6.37
N PRO A 154 -2.17 -1.88 -5.69
CA PRO A 154 -0.89 -2.32 -6.27
C PRO A 154 -1.01 -3.38 -7.35
N LEU A 155 -2.14 -4.10 -7.44
CA LEU A 155 -2.35 -5.19 -8.38
C LEU A 155 -2.84 -4.72 -9.75
N VAL A 156 -3.29 -3.48 -9.85
CA VAL A 156 -3.82 -2.92 -11.10
C VAL A 156 -2.72 -2.81 -12.15
N GLY A 157 -2.97 -3.42 -13.31
CA GLY A 157 -2.04 -3.37 -14.45
C GLY A 157 -0.87 -4.35 -14.40
N LEU A 158 -0.78 -5.18 -13.36
CA LEU A 158 0.18 -6.29 -13.29
C LEU A 158 -0.34 -7.52 -14.03
N ASP A 159 0.58 -8.31 -14.56
CA ASP A 159 0.30 -9.63 -15.10
C ASP A 159 0.11 -10.68 -13.97
N PRO A 160 -0.48 -11.87 -14.27
CA PRO A 160 -0.77 -12.86 -13.25
C PRO A 160 0.46 -13.36 -12.47
N HIS A 161 1.63 -13.43 -13.10
CA HIS A 161 2.86 -13.83 -12.42
C HIS A 161 3.27 -12.76 -11.39
N ALA A 162 3.30 -11.49 -11.79
CA ALA A 162 3.65 -10.40 -10.90
C ALA A 162 2.64 -10.23 -9.75
N ILE A 163 1.34 -10.50 -9.99
CA ILE A 163 0.32 -10.52 -8.93
C ILE A 163 0.64 -11.59 -7.89
N LYS A 164 1.00 -12.80 -8.33
CA LYS A 164 1.37 -13.89 -7.43
C LYS A 164 2.61 -13.50 -6.61
N GLU A 165 3.67 -13.05 -7.27
CA GLU A 165 4.91 -12.64 -6.61
C GLU A 165 4.66 -11.52 -5.57
N LEU A 166 3.79 -10.55 -5.90
CA LEU A 166 3.49 -9.48 -4.96
C LEU A 166 2.68 -9.97 -3.76
N LYS A 167 1.76 -10.92 -3.94
CA LYS A 167 1.05 -11.57 -2.83
C LYS A 167 2.02 -12.32 -1.90
N ASP A 168 2.98 -13.05 -2.47
CA ASP A 168 4.02 -13.73 -1.71
C ASP A 168 4.88 -12.72 -0.91
N ILE A 169 5.22 -11.57 -1.51
CA ILE A 169 5.94 -10.48 -0.84
C ILE A 169 5.13 -9.89 0.32
N PHE A 170 3.81 -9.74 0.22
CA PHE A 170 3.00 -9.28 1.36
C PHE A 170 3.15 -10.21 2.57
N VAL A 171 3.12 -11.52 2.34
CA VAL A 171 3.30 -12.51 3.40
C VAL A 171 4.74 -12.48 3.96
N GLU A 172 5.75 -12.34 3.11
CA GLU A 172 7.15 -12.20 3.52
C GLU A 172 7.38 -10.95 4.38
N LEU A 173 6.82 -9.81 3.98
CA LEU A 173 6.87 -8.56 4.76
C LEU A 173 6.23 -8.74 6.14
N LYS A 174 5.05 -9.37 6.20
CA LYS A 174 4.38 -9.70 7.46
C LYS A 174 5.26 -10.60 8.33
N GLN A 175 5.83 -11.67 7.77
CA GLN A 175 6.71 -12.59 8.49
C GLN A 175 8.00 -11.93 8.98
N ALA A 176 8.51 -10.94 8.24
CA ALA A 176 9.63 -10.10 8.64
C ALA A 176 9.28 -9.06 9.73
N GLY A 177 8.01 -9.02 10.16
CA GLY A 177 7.52 -8.10 11.19
C GLY A 177 7.19 -6.71 10.66
N ALA A 178 7.07 -6.51 9.36
CA ALA A 178 6.62 -5.23 8.81
C ALA A 178 5.10 -5.04 9.02
N SER A 179 4.68 -3.79 9.20
CA SER A 179 3.26 -3.40 9.16
C SER A 179 2.89 -3.11 7.71
N VAL A 180 1.92 -3.83 7.16
CA VAL A 180 1.53 -3.73 5.74
C VAL A 180 0.13 -3.14 5.63
N LEU A 181 -0.04 -2.12 4.77
CA LEU A 181 -1.33 -1.53 4.43
C LEU A 181 -1.56 -1.62 2.93
N ILE A 182 -2.67 -2.21 2.53
CA ILE A 182 -3.03 -2.39 1.11
C ILE A 182 -4.39 -1.76 0.87
N SER A 183 -4.50 -0.84 -0.09
CA SER A 183 -5.81 -0.41 -0.57
C SER A 183 -6.23 -1.22 -1.78
N THR A 184 -7.50 -1.57 -1.85
CA THR A 184 -8.09 -2.16 -3.05
C THR A 184 -9.59 -1.95 -3.10
N HIS A 185 -10.16 -2.02 -4.30
CA HIS A 185 -11.59 -2.14 -4.53
C HIS A 185 -11.98 -3.56 -4.97
N MET A 186 -10.99 -4.46 -5.14
CA MET A 186 -11.16 -5.85 -5.61
C MET A 186 -11.07 -6.80 -4.41
N LEU A 187 -12.20 -7.29 -3.94
CA LEU A 187 -12.30 -8.23 -2.81
C LEU A 187 -11.53 -9.53 -3.06
N ASP A 188 -11.71 -10.14 -4.22
CA ASP A 188 -11.08 -11.42 -4.59
C ASP A 188 -9.55 -11.38 -4.50
N SER A 189 -8.98 -10.16 -4.55
CA SER A 189 -7.53 -9.99 -4.51
C SER A 189 -6.91 -10.17 -3.13
N VAL A 190 -7.71 -10.13 -2.05
CA VAL A 190 -7.22 -10.08 -0.66
C VAL A 190 -7.61 -11.26 0.22
N GLU A 191 -8.41 -12.21 -0.28
CA GLU A 191 -9.02 -13.29 0.51
C GLU A 191 -8.02 -14.12 1.33
N ASP A 192 -6.78 -14.26 0.87
CA ASP A 192 -5.84 -15.25 1.42
C ASP A 192 -4.85 -14.71 2.47
N TYR A 193 -4.68 -13.38 2.63
CA TYR A 193 -3.52 -12.85 3.38
C TYR A 193 -3.80 -11.68 4.35
N TRP A 194 -5.04 -11.25 4.55
CA TRP A 194 -5.36 -10.12 5.44
C TRP A 194 -5.57 -10.55 6.90
N ASP A 195 -5.24 -9.67 7.84
CA ASP A 195 -5.50 -9.81 9.27
C ASP A 195 -6.64 -8.90 9.74
N VAL A 196 -6.68 -7.68 9.20
CA VAL A 196 -7.73 -6.70 9.46
C VAL A 196 -8.16 -6.03 8.16
N ALA A 197 -9.47 -5.86 7.98
CA ALA A 197 -10.05 -5.17 6.84
C ALA A 197 -10.92 -4.01 7.31
N HIS A 198 -10.65 -2.81 6.80
CA HIS A 198 -11.45 -1.62 7.04
C HIS A 198 -12.23 -1.29 5.78
N ILE A 199 -13.56 -1.35 5.85
CA ILE A 199 -14.45 -0.97 4.74
C ILE A 199 -14.70 0.53 4.83
N MET A 200 -14.27 1.24 3.79
CA MET A 200 -14.28 2.70 3.74
C MET A 200 -15.38 3.20 2.81
N MET A 201 -16.20 4.14 3.30
CA MET A 201 -17.29 4.77 2.56
C MET A 201 -17.33 6.26 2.89
N ASN A 202 -17.41 7.14 1.86
CA ASN A 202 -17.55 8.58 2.02
C ASN A 202 -16.56 9.22 3.02
N GLY A 203 -15.32 8.79 3.00
CA GLY A 203 -14.26 9.33 3.84
C GLY A 203 -14.25 8.82 5.28
N SER A 204 -15.05 7.81 5.64
CA SER A 204 -15.11 7.23 6.98
C SER A 204 -15.11 5.70 6.91
N PHE A 205 -14.76 5.03 8.01
CA PHE A 205 -14.92 3.59 8.11
C PHE A 205 -16.38 3.23 8.38
N ALA A 206 -16.97 2.44 7.49
CA ALA A 206 -18.30 1.89 7.65
C ALA A 206 -18.29 0.62 8.50
N ALA A 207 -17.22 -0.18 8.40
CA ALA A 207 -17.00 -1.36 9.23
C ALA A 207 -15.50 -1.70 9.30
N THR A 208 -15.15 -2.47 10.35
CA THR A 208 -13.85 -3.12 10.49
C THR A 208 -14.10 -4.59 10.81
N LYS A 209 -13.41 -5.48 10.08
CA LYS A 209 -13.45 -6.93 10.30
C LYS A 209 -12.04 -7.44 10.57
N PHE A 210 -11.94 -8.35 11.55
CA PHE A 210 -10.69 -9.05 11.88
C PHE A 210 -10.76 -10.47 11.34
N ASN A 211 -9.70 -10.95 10.74
CA ASN A 211 -9.57 -12.34 10.31
C ASN A 211 -8.99 -13.17 11.46
N ARG A 212 -9.89 -13.78 12.25
CA ARG A 212 -9.51 -14.59 13.42
C ARG A 212 -9.97 -16.03 13.24
N PRO A 213 -9.19 -17.04 13.68
CA PRO A 213 -9.66 -18.42 13.75
C PRO A 213 -10.90 -18.54 14.64
N GLY A 214 -11.87 -19.38 14.26
CA GLY A 214 -13.06 -19.67 15.07
C GLY A 214 -14.24 -18.71 14.89
N GLN A 215 -14.25 -17.88 13.84
CA GLN A 215 -15.39 -17.02 13.47
C GLN A 215 -16.41 -17.73 12.54
N GLU A 216 -16.55 -19.04 12.67
CA GLU A 216 -17.56 -19.81 11.91
C GLU A 216 -18.97 -19.28 12.25
N GLY A 217 -19.70 -18.81 11.24
CA GLY A 217 -21.04 -18.21 11.37
C GLY A 217 -21.10 -16.68 11.34
N GLU A 218 -19.99 -15.98 11.34
CA GLU A 218 -19.96 -14.54 11.03
C GLU A 218 -19.97 -14.32 9.50
N LYS A 219 -20.56 -13.18 9.09
CA LYS A 219 -20.52 -12.77 7.66
C LYS A 219 -19.10 -12.79 7.13
N THR A 220 -18.92 -13.30 5.92
CA THR A 220 -17.66 -13.20 5.19
C THR A 220 -17.29 -11.73 4.95
N LEU A 221 -16.05 -11.45 4.57
CA LEU A 221 -15.64 -10.10 4.19
C LEU A 221 -16.44 -9.60 2.97
N GLU A 222 -16.72 -10.51 2.04
CA GLU A 222 -17.51 -10.26 0.84
C GLU A 222 -18.96 -9.90 1.17
N GLU A 223 -19.65 -10.72 1.98
CA GLU A 223 -21.02 -10.45 2.43
C GLU A 223 -21.13 -9.10 3.16
N LEU A 224 -20.15 -8.80 4.02
CA LEU A 224 -20.12 -7.53 4.76
C LEU A 224 -19.92 -6.33 3.81
N PHE A 225 -19.06 -6.49 2.81
CA PHE A 225 -18.80 -5.44 1.84
C PHE A 225 -20.04 -5.16 0.98
N PHE A 226 -20.70 -6.19 0.46
CA PHE A 226 -21.92 -6.03 -0.34
C PHE A 226 -23.07 -5.44 0.48
N ASP A 227 -23.28 -5.92 1.70
CA ASP A 227 -24.29 -5.33 2.61
C ASP A 227 -24.12 -3.82 2.82
N ILE A 228 -22.86 -3.35 2.91
CA ILE A 228 -22.56 -1.94 3.13
C ILE A 228 -22.73 -1.13 1.85
N THR A 229 -22.36 -1.68 0.69
CA THR A 229 -22.40 -0.98 -0.59
C THR A 229 -23.81 -0.95 -1.17
N GLU A 230 -24.59 -2.05 -1.10
CA GLU A 230 -25.94 -2.16 -1.65
C GLU A 230 -26.99 -1.36 -0.85
N ARG A 231 -26.89 -1.34 0.50
CA ARG A 231 -27.79 -0.51 1.33
C ARG A 231 -27.77 0.96 0.98
N LYS A 232 -26.71 1.43 0.32
CA LYS A 232 -26.58 2.82 -0.06
C LYS A 232 -27.23 3.15 -1.39
N ASP A 233 -27.27 2.21 -2.32
CA ASP A 233 -27.97 2.39 -3.60
C ASP A 233 -29.49 2.37 -3.41
N ALA A 234 -29.98 1.68 -2.35
CA ALA A 234 -31.39 1.69 -1.96
C ALA A 234 -31.85 2.96 -1.20
N ALA A 235 -30.89 3.79 -0.72
CA ALA A 235 -31.16 5.02 0.03
C ALA A 235 -31.00 6.31 -0.81
N ARG A 236 -30.69 6.19 -2.11
CA ARG A 236 -30.70 7.28 -3.10
C ARG A 236 -31.95 7.25 -3.95
#